data_8cc13e81cf6c28b107a65fbb8ea585bf
#
_entry.id   8cc13e81cf6c28b107a65fbb8ea585bf
#
_cell.length_a   1.000
_cell.length_b   1.000
_cell.length_c   1.000
_cell.angle_alpha   90.00
_cell.angle_beta   90.00
_cell.angle_gamma   90.00
#
_symmetry.space_group_name_H-M   'P 1'
#
loop_
_entity.id
_entity.type
_entity.pdbx_description
1 polymer ?
#
loop_
_entity_poly.entity_id
_entity_poly.type
_entity_poly.pdbx_seq_one_letter_code
_entity_poly.pdbx_strand_id
1 'polypeptide(L)'
;MPAIRMRSILVLPLKWILFCVLGVPIAALLALTSAAFRERGERVSSSPAASKYVEALDTRVLVQRRGSTDSPAVVFVSGTGGWSGLWDRYMRRTVDLGFQAVAIDLPPFGYALPVPTGDYSKARQGRRLLAAIDSLKLEHVVIVAHSIGAAPVMEAAFQHPSKIRALILIDPALGLDGPQTDGSDSTLQTVFRHAWISRPVTAILTNTHLTAALLRRVITEKNQATPEWVRLYQQPLSLQGTSKAISEWLPEVLSRRGHAASDNLSAYATLPFPVKLIWGETDTITPLSQGKHLQQLLADSSLVVIPRAGHGPFLEEPDLFEEVLAAALSSL
;
A
#
# COMPACT_ATOMS: atom_id res chain seq x y z
N MET A 1 -31.68 11.41 54.54
CA MET A 1 -31.18 10.10 54.04
C MET A 1 -31.17 10.16 52.51
N PRO A 2 -30.02 10.13 51.83
CA PRO A 2 -29.96 10.12 50.38
C PRO A 2 -30.16 8.68 49.86
N ALA A 3 -31.08 8.50 48.91
CA ALA A 3 -31.35 7.23 48.28
C ALA A 3 -30.17 6.82 47.41
N ILE A 4 -29.60 5.64 47.70
CA ILE A 4 -28.56 4.99 46.90
C ILE A 4 -29.22 4.55 45.58
N ARG A 5 -28.89 5.27 44.47
CA ARG A 5 -29.22 4.80 43.13
C ARG A 5 -28.43 3.51 42.86
N MET A 6 -29.10 2.38 42.89
CA MET A 6 -28.60 1.12 42.38
C MET A 6 -28.25 1.29 40.90
N ARG A 7 -26.96 1.21 40.55
CA ARG A 7 -26.50 1.10 39.18
C ARG A 7 -27.07 -0.21 38.61
N SER A 8 -27.90 -0.08 37.60
CA SER A 8 -28.39 -1.22 36.80
C SER A 8 -27.16 -1.92 36.20
N ILE A 9 -26.84 -3.08 36.72
CA ILE A 9 -25.86 -3.99 36.10
C ILE A 9 -26.49 -4.42 34.78
N LEU A 10 -25.86 -4.01 33.66
CA LEU A 10 -26.28 -4.41 32.32
C LEU A 10 -26.03 -5.92 32.19
N VAL A 11 -27.05 -6.74 32.49
CA VAL A 11 -26.98 -8.18 32.26
C VAL A 11 -27.10 -8.41 30.75
N LEU A 12 -25.98 -8.68 30.09
CA LEU A 12 -25.97 -9.10 28.69
C LEU A 12 -26.84 -10.37 28.57
N PRO A 13 -27.82 -10.42 27.66
CA PRO A 13 -28.66 -11.63 27.52
C PRO A 13 -27.76 -12.82 27.14
N LEU A 14 -28.03 -13.97 27.71
CA LEU A 14 -27.24 -15.21 27.58
C LEU A 14 -26.88 -15.55 26.12
N LYS A 15 -27.75 -15.23 25.16
CA LYS A 15 -27.53 -15.40 23.72
C LYS A 15 -26.32 -14.59 23.21
N TRP A 16 -26.07 -13.37 23.73
CA TRP A 16 -24.92 -12.55 23.36
C TRP A 16 -23.65 -13.06 24.00
N ILE A 17 -23.72 -13.56 25.23
CA ILE A 17 -22.58 -14.20 25.90
C ILE A 17 -22.19 -15.46 25.10
N LEU A 18 -23.14 -16.28 24.72
CA LEU A 18 -22.90 -17.50 23.92
C LEU A 18 -22.32 -17.16 22.54
N PHE A 19 -22.82 -16.10 21.89
CA PHE A 19 -22.29 -15.60 20.63
C PHE A 19 -20.83 -15.14 20.77
N CYS A 20 -20.51 -14.37 21.81
CA CYS A 20 -19.12 -13.90 22.01
C CYS A 20 -18.17 -15.05 22.39
N VAL A 21 -18.62 -15.99 23.22
CA VAL A 21 -17.76 -17.07 23.74
C VAL A 21 -17.58 -18.21 22.74
N LEU A 22 -18.56 -18.52 21.93
CA LEU A 22 -18.50 -19.63 20.96
C LEU A 22 -18.48 -19.14 19.52
N GLY A 23 -19.34 -18.19 19.16
CA GLY A 23 -19.51 -17.74 17.77
C GLY A 23 -18.28 -17.04 17.21
N VAL A 24 -17.67 -16.11 17.98
CA VAL A 24 -16.47 -15.38 17.52
C VAL A 24 -15.25 -16.31 17.35
N PRO A 25 -14.90 -17.20 18.30
CA PRO A 25 -13.82 -18.16 18.10
C PRO A 25 -14.06 -19.14 16.95
N ILE A 26 -15.29 -19.61 16.76
CA ILE A 26 -15.64 -20.49 15.64
C ILE A 26 -15.45 -19.74 14.31
N ALA A 27 -15.96 -18.51 14.19
CA ALA A 27 -15.79 -17.69 13.01
C ALA A 27 -14.30 -17.42 12.72
N ALA A 28 -13.50 -17.13 13.76
CA ALA A 28 -12.07 -16.95 13.64
C ALA A 28 -11.36 -18.23 13.13
N LEU A 29 -11.71 -19.39 13.68
CA LEU A 29 -11.18 -20.69 13.25
C LEU A 29 -11.54 -20.98 11.78
N LEU A 30 -12.79 -20.74 11.39
CA LEU A 30 -13.23 -20.90 10.00
C LEU A 30 -12.49 -19.97 9.04
N ALA A 31 -12.25 -18.72 9.43
CA ALA A 31 -11.47 -17.77 8.64
C ALA A 31 -10.03 -18.25 8.44
N LEU A 32 -9.38 -18.68 9.53
CA LEU A 32 -7.99 -19.18 9.48
C LEU A 32 -7.85 -20.47 8.68
N THR A 33 -8.76 -21.42 8.83
CA THR A 33 -8.77 -22.66 8.05
C THR A 33 -9.03 -22.38 6.57
N SER A 34 -9.97 -21.48 6.24
CA SER A 34 -10.22 -21.03 4.87
C SER A 34 -8.96 -20.39 4.26
N ALA A 35 -8.25 -19.54 5.01
CA ALA A 35 -6.99 -18.95 4.54
C ALA A 35 -5.93 -20.03 4.30
N ALA A 36 -5.74 -20.99 5.22
CA ALA A 36 -4.80 -22.08 5.06
C ALA A 36 -5.09 -22.96 3.85
N PHE A 37 -6.37 -23.16 3.49
CA PHE A 37 -6.77 -23.86 2.28
C PHE A 37 -6.51 -23.07 1.01
N ARG A 38 -6.65 -21.76 1.05
CA ARG A 38 -6.46 -20.86 -0.09
C ARG A 38 -4.98 -20.58 -0.35
N GLU A 39 -4.20 -20.34 0.70
CA GLU A 39 -2.81 -19.91 0.65
C GLU A 39 -1.85 -21.09 0.47
N ARG A 40 -1.96 -21.80 -0.67
CA ARG A 40 -1.15 -22.98 -0.99
C ARG A 40 -0.09 -22.72 -2.06
N GLY A 41 -0.19 -21.60 -2.78
CA GLY A 41 0.77 -21.22 -3.82
C GLY A 41 2.13 -20.87 -3.20
N GLU A 42 3.17 -21.52 -3.69
CA GLU A 42 4.54 -21.16 -3.33
C GLU A 42 4.95 -19.87 -4.05
N ARG A 43 5.49 -18.89 -3.34
CA ARG A 43 5.76 -17.55 -3.88
C ARG A 43 6.74 -17.55 -5.04
N VAL A 44 7.81 -18.33 -4.93
CA VAL A 44 8.86 -18.35 -5.95
C VAL A 44 8.40 -19.06 -7.21
N SER A 45 7.85 -20.26 -7.09
CA SER A 45 7.39 -21.05 -8.24
C SER A 45 6.13 -20.49 -8.92
N SER A 46 5.32 -19.73 -8.18
CA SER A 46 4.10 -19.07 -8.71
C SER A 46 4.35 -17.67 -9.27
N SER A 47 5.59 -17.16 -9.18
CA SER A 47 5.91 -15.80 -9.65
C SER A 47 5.83 -15.71 -11.18
N PRO A 48 5.51 -14.54 -11.76
CA PRO A 48 5.48 -14.35 -13.20
C PRO A 48 6.82 -14.70 -13.87
N ALA A 49 6.79 -15.36 -15.02
CA ALA A 49 7.98 -15.88 -15.71
C ALA A 49 9.04 -14.81 -16.04
N ALA A 50 8.60 -13.57 -16.32
CA ALA A 50 9.49 -12.44 -16.64
C ALA A 50 9.94 -11.65 -15.41
N SER A 51 9.83 -12.22 -14.21
CA SER A 51 10.21 -11.58 -12.95
C SER A 51 11.46 -12.20 -12.34
N LYS A 52 12.09 -11.48 -11.42
CA LYS A 52 13.20 -12.00 -10.61
C LYS A 52 13.12 -11.50 -9.16
N TYR A 53 13.68 -12.28 -8.26
CA TYR A 53 13.89 -11.84 -6.88
C TYR A 53 15.23 -11.13 -6.75
N VAL A 54 15.22 -10.02 -6.00
CA VAL A 54 16.42 -9.28 -5.61
C VAL A 54 16.49 -9.14 -4.09
N GLU A 55 17.70 -9.05 -3.57
CA GLU A 55 17.92 -8.81 -2.14
C GLU A 55 17.44 -7.40 -1.76
N ALA A 56 16.71 -7.31 -0.67
CA ALA A 56 16.14 -6.07 -0.15
C ALA A 56 16.24 -6.03 1.38
N LEU A 57 17.44 -5.73 1.90
CA LEU A 57 17.80 -5.61 3.30
C LEU A 57 17.71 -6.97 4.08
N ASP A 58 16.54 -7.36 4.52
CA ASP A 58 16.26 -8.54 5.35
C ASP A 58 15.25 -9.50 4.70
N THR A 59 14.94 -9.27 3.45
CA THR A 59 14.02 -10.10 2.65
C THR A 59 14.40 -10.04 1.17
N ARG A 60 13.67 -10.76 0.33
CA ARG A 60 13.75 -10.65 -1.13
C ARG A 60 12.42 -10.14 -1.68
N VAL A 61 12.52 -9.19 -2.60
CA VAL A 61 11.38 -8.60 -3.29
C VAL A 61 11.31 -9.09 -4.73
N LEU A 62 10.10 -9.26 -5.23
CA LEU A 62 9.90 -9.55 -6.65
C LEU A 62 10.04 -8.27 -7.46
N VAL A 63 10.71 -8.39 -8.60
CA VAL A 63 10.91 -7.28 -9.54
C VAL A 63 10.51 -7.73 -10.95
N GLN A 64 9.70 -6.93 -11.61
CA GLN A 64 9.44 -7.00 -13.03
C GLN A 64 10.15 -5.85 -13.73
N ARG A 65 10.82 -6.13 -14.86
CA ARG A 65 11.56 -5.12 -15.63
C ARG A 65 11.14 -5.14 -17.10
N ARG A 66 11.09 -3.95 -17.71
CA ARG A 66 10.86 -3.75 -19.14
C ARG A 66 11.78 -2.64 -19.66
N GLY A 67 12.13 -2.71 -20.93
CA GLY A 67 13.02 -1.74 -21.58
C GLY A 67 14.51 -2.02 -21.36
N SER A 68 15.35 -1.13 -21.91
CA SER A 68 16.81 -1.25 -21.84
C SER A 68 17.33 -0.91 -20.44
N THR A 69 18.33 -1.65 -19.97
CA THR A 69 19.03 -1.39 -18.71
C THR A 69 19.86 -0.11 -18.74
N ASP A 70 20.14 0.42 -19.91
CA ASP A 70 20.95 1.64 -20.09
C ASP A 70 20.09 2.91 -20.09
N SER A 71 18.75 2.75 -20.12
CA SER A 71 17.80 3.87 -20.04
C SER A 71 17.58 4.34 -18.61
N PRO A 72 17.24 5.62 -18.39
CA PRO A 72 16.83 6.12 -17.08
C PRO A 72 15.68 5.30 -16.49
N ALA A 73 15.74 4.99 -15.19
CA ALA A 73 14.80 4.08 -14.58
C ALA A 73 13.60 4.79 -13.96
N VAL A 74 12.41 4.22 -14.18
CA VAL A 74 11.17 4.53 -13.47
C VAL A 74 10.78 3.33 -12.63
N VAL A 75 10.69 3.50 -11.30
CA VAL A 75 10.36 2.46 -10.33
C VAL A 75 8.89 2.61 -9.91
N PHE A 76 8.12 1.54 -10.01
CA PHE A 76 6.69 1.50 -9.63
C PHE A 76 6.49 0.75 -8.32
N VAL A 77 5.77 1.36 -7.39
CA VAL A 77 5.42 0.81 -6.06
C VAL A 77 3.91 0.85 -5.87
N SER A 78 3.34 -0.31 -5.57
CA SER A 78 1.88 -0.45 -5.40
C SER A 78 1.40 -0.09 -4.00
N GLY A 79 0.11 0.22 -3.89
CA GLY A 79 -0.61 0.39 -2.63
C GLY A 79 -1.10 -0.92 -2.02
N THR A 80 -2.05 -0.83 -1.08
CA THR A 80 -2.62 -1.95 -0.33
C THR A 80 -3.19 -3.03 -1.25
N GLY A 81 -2.72 -4.26 -1.06
CA GLY A 81 -3.16 -5.43 -1.85
C GLY A 81 -2.68 -5.42 -3.30
N GLY A 82 -2.03 -4.33 -3.75
CA GLY A 82 -1.47 -4.23 -5.08
C GLY A 82 -0.13 -4.96 -5.22
N TRP A 83 0.29 -5.16 -6.47
CA TRP A 83 1.55 -5.81 -6.82
C TRP A 83 2.02 -5.33 -8.20
N SER A 84 3.24 -5.69 -8.57
CA SER A 84 3.89 -5.22 -9.80
C SER A 84 3.11 -5.49 -11.09
N GLY A 85 2.28 -6.53 -11.13
CA GLY A 85 1.43 -6.83 -12.29
C GLY A 85 0.35 -5.79 -12.60
N LEU A 86 -0.04 -4.95 -11.63
CA LEU A 86 -0.99 -3.86 -11.86
C LEU A 86 -0.42 -2.78 -12.79
N TRP A 87 0.91 -2.70 -12.89
CA TRP A 87 1.60 -1.66 -13.65
C TRP A 87 1.94 -2.05 -15.09
N ASP A 88 1.60 -3.26 -15.55
CA ASP A 88 2.06 -3.80 -16.83
C ASP A 88 1.76 -2.89 -18.03
N ARG A 89 0.55 -2.31 -18.10
CA ARG A 89 0.17 -1.33 -19.14
C ARG A 89 1.08 -0.10 -19.09
N TYR A 90 1.26 0.46 -17.91
CA TYR A 90 2.00 1.71 -17.69
C TYR A 90 3.51 1.53 -17.82
N MET A 91 4.02 0.34 -17.50
CA MET A 91 5.41 -0.04 -17.76
C MET A 91 5.70 -0.09 -19.27
N ARG A 92 4.79 -0.61 -20.09
CA ARG A 92 4.94 -0.56 -21.56
C ARG A 92 4.99 0.87 -22.04
N ARG A 93 4.04 1.70 -21.63
CA ARG A 93 4.02 3.12 -22.00
C ARG A 93 5.31 3.86 -21.57
N THR A 94 5.82 3.55 -20.40
CA THR A 94 7.08 4.11 -19.89
C THR A 94 8.28 3.74 -20.78
N VAL A 95 8.32 2.51 -21.30
CA VAL A 95 9.35 2.07 -22.25
C VAL A 95 9.22 2.80 -23.59
N ASP A 96 8.02 3.02 -24.09
CA ASP A 96 7.76 3.78 -25.32
C ASP A 96 8.26 5.24 -25.22
N LEU A 97 8.37 5.76 -24.01
CA LEU A 97 8.95 7.09 -23.72
C LEU A 97 10.47 7.07 -23.56
N GLY A 98 11.14 5.92 -23.75
CA GLY A 98 12.58 5.79 -23.68
C GLY A 98 13.14 5.49 -22.29
N PHE A 99 12.31 5.20 -21.30
CA PHE A 99 12.74 4.82 -19.96
C PHE A 99 12.84 3.29 -19.80
N GLN A 100 13.60 2.85 -18.80
CA GLN A 100 13.47 1.54 -18.23
C GLN A 100 12.35 1.56 -17.18
N ALA A 101 11.41 0.63 -17.26
CA ALA A 101 10.35 0.47 -16.27
C ALA A 101 10.66 -0.71 -15.33
N VAL A 102 10.57 -0.48 -14.01
CA VAL A 102 10.88 -1.45 -12.96
C VAL A 102 9.74 -1.43 -11.93
N ALA A 103 8.99 -2.51 -11.79
CA ALA A 103 7.95 -2.59 -10.75
C ALA A 103 8.42 -3.52 -9.63
N ILE A 104 8.30 -3.08 -8.38
CA ILE A 104 8.81 -3.76 -7.18
C ILE A 104 7.64 -4.11 -6.27
N ASP A 105 7.56 -5.38 -5.87
CA ASP A 105 6.64 -5.83 -4.84
C ASP A 105 7.28 -5.62 -3.46
N LEU A 106 6.81 -4.62 -2.71
CA LEU A 106 7.25 -4.45 -1.32
C LEU A 106 6.40 -5.31 -0.37
N PRO A 107 7.03 -6.00 0.60
CA PRO A 107 6.26 -6.80 1.56
C PRO A 107 5.33 -5.90 2.41
N PRO A 108 4.14 -6.40 2.80
CA PRO A 108 3.69 -7.80 2.72
C PRO A 108 2.98 -8.16 1.41
N PHE A 109 2.95 -7.27 0.42
CA PHE A 109 2.14 -7.39 -0.78
C PHE A 109 2.84 -8.11 -1.93
N GLY A 110 2.04 -8.48 -2.93
CA GLY A 110 2.51 -9.14 -4.13
C GLY A 110 3.21 -10.47 -3.84
N TYR A 111 4.25 -10.71 -4.60
CA TYR A 111 5.10 -11.90 -4.48
C TYR A 111 6.33 -11.68 -3.60
N ALA A 112 6.49 -10.52 -2.94
CA ALA A 112 7.59 -10.31 -2.00
C ALA A 112 7.63 -11.40 -0.93
N LEU A 113 8.82 -11.84 -0.53
CA LEU A 113 8.92 -12.83 0.54
C LEU A 113 8.55 -12.20 1.89
N PRO A 114 7.94 -12.97 2.80
CA PRO A 114 7.64 -12.50 4.14
C PRO A 114 8.89 -12.01 4.86
N VAL A 115 8.72 -11.02 5.71
CA VAL A 115 9.79 -10.43 6.51
C VAL A 115 9.99 -11.25 7.77
N PRO A 116 11.19 -11.84 8.01
CA PRO A 116 11.41 -12.71 9.17
C PRO A 116 11.20 -12.01 10.52
N THR A 117 11.50 -10.73 10.60
CA THR A 117 11.36 -9.91 11.83
C THR A 117 9.94 -9.45 12.09
N GLY A 118 9.05 -9.50 11.08
CA GLY A 118 7.71 -8.90 11.15
C GLY A 118 7.70 -7.37 11.23
N ASP A 119 8.84 -6.70 11.04
CA ASP A 119 8.94 -5.24 11.06
C ASP A 119 8.57 -4.65 9.69
N TYR A 120 7.35 -4.15 9.59
CA TYR A 120 6.79 -3.47 8.41
C TYR A 120 6.69 -1.96 8.59
N SER A 121 7.43 -1.37 9.52
CA SER A 121 7.45 0.09 9.73
C SER A 121 7.84 0.85 8.45
N LYS A 122 7.30 2.06 8.26
CA LYS A 122 7.56 2.92 7.08
C LYS A 122 9.07 3.07 6.83
N ALA A 123 9.84 3.37 7.88
CA ALA A 123 11.29 3.55 7.79
C ALA A 123 12.01 2.26 7.34
N ARG A 124 11.58 1.08 7.82
CA ARG A 124 12.16 -0.19 7.40
C ARG A 124 11.80 -0.52 5.96
N GLN A 125 10.56 -0.25 5.55
CA GLN A 125 10.12 -0.41 4.17
C GLN A 125 10.86 0.52 3.21
N GLY A 126 11.14 1.77 3.60
CA GLY A 126 11.98 2.70 2.82
C GLY A 126 13.39 2.15 2.60
N ARG A 127 14.01 1.58 3.65
CA ARG A 127 15.33 0.92 3.53
C ARG A 127 15.30 -0.32 2.64
N ARG A 128 14.20 -1.12 2.64
CA ARG A 128 14.03 -2.24 1.71
C ARG A 128 13.95 -1.77 0.27
N LEU A 129 13.19 -0.69 0.01
CA LEU A 129 13.11 -0.09 -1.31
C LEU A 129 14.49 0.36 -1.82
N LEU A 130 15.24 1.09 -0.98
CA LEU A 130 16.60 1.53 -1.30
C LEU A 130 17.53 0.35 -1.57
N ALA A 131 17.52 -0.68 -0.73
CA ALA A 131 18.32 -1.88 -0.91
C ALA A 131 17.96 -2.64 -2.21
N ALA A 132 16.69 -2.66 -2.60
CA ALA A 132 16.28 -3.23 -3.88
C ALA A 132 16.78 -2.40 -5.07
N ILE A 133 16.72 -1.06 -4.98
CA ILE A 133 17.27 -0.11 -5.98
C ILE A 133 18.78 -0.34 -6.12
N ASP A 134 19.52 -0.48 -5.01
CA ASP A 134 20.96 -0.76 -5.00
C ASP A 134 21.29 -2.13 -5.59
N SER A 135 20.54 -3.17 -5.24
CA SER A 135 20.72 -4.52 -5.81
C SER A 135 20.47 -4.55 -7.33
N LEU A 136 19.66 -3.63 -7.83
CA LEU A 136 19.40 -3.44 -9.26
C LEU A 136 20.43 -2.52 -9.95
N LYS A 137 21.33 -1.90 -9.17
CA LYS A 137 22.30 -0.90 -9.64
C LYS A 137 21.62 0.29 -10.35
N LEU A 138 20.49 0.75 -9.79
CA LEU A 138 19.76 1.89 -10.32
C LEU A 138 20.20 3.16 -9.58
N GLU A 139 20.38 4.23 -10.33
CA GLU A 139 20.75 5.55 -9.81
C GLU A 139 19.81 6.62 -10.38
N HIS A 140 19.56 7.67 -9.61
CA HIS A 140 18.72 8.80 -10.02
C HIS A 140 17.37 8.38 -10.61
N VAL A 141 16.64 7.53 -9.86
CA VAL A 141 15.38 6.95 -10.32
C VAL A 141 14.20 7.92 -10.19
N VAL A 142 13.27 7.86 -11.12
CA VAL A 142 11.92 8.37 -10.91
C VAL A 142 11.11 7.30 -10.18
N ILE A 143 10.38 7.65 -9.12
CA ILE A 143 9.55 6.68 -8.41
C ILE A 143 8.08 7.06 -8.55
N VAL A 144 7.28 6.12 -9.07
CA VAL A 144 5.82 6.19 -9.16
C VAL A 144 5.25 5.36 -8.02
N ALA A 145 4.48 5.97 -7.12
CA ALA A 145 3.93 5.27 -5.97
C ALA A 145 2.45 5.57 -5.77
N HIS A 146 1.68 4.53 -5.48
CA HIS A 146 0.25 4.62 -5.22
C HIS A 146 -0.07 4.40 -3.73
N SER A 147 -1.00 5.21 -3.20
CA SER A 147 -1.61 5.00 -1.89
C SER A 147 -0.58 4.82 -0.77
N ILE A 148 -0.69 3.75 0.02
CA ILE A 148 0.22 3.41 1.13
C ILE A 148 1.66 3.14 0.66
N GLY A 149 1.87 2.80 -0.62
CA GLY A 149 3.20 2.66 -1.22
C GLY A 149 4.00 3.96 -1.23
N ALA A 150 3.34 5.12 -1.12
CA ALA A 150 4.00 6.41 -1.02
C ALA A 150 4.77 6.58 0.31
N ALA A 151 4.32 5.96 1.41
CA ALA A 151 4.98 6.13 2.71
C ALA A 151 6.43 5.60 2.71
N PRO A 152 6.72 4.34 2.29
CA PRO A 152 8.10 3.88 2.14
C PRO A 152 8.91 4.67 1.10
N VAL A 153 8.26 5.21 0.06
CA VAL A 153 8.94 6.04 -0.94
C VAL A 153 9.36 7.37 -0.33
N MET A 154 8.53 8.01 0.45
CA MET A 154 8.91 9.24 1.19
C MET A 154 10.02 8.98 2.19
N GLU A 155 10.00 7.84 2.91
CA GLU A 155 11.11 7.45 3.79
C GLU A 155 12.43 7.27 3.03
N ALA A 156 12.40 6.61 1.87
CA ALA A 156 13.56 6.48 1.00
C ALA A 156 14.06 7.84 0.50
N ALA A 157 13.13 8.74 0.14
CA ALA A 157 13.42 10.09 -0.34
C ALA A 157 14.14 10.94 0.72
N PHE A 158 13.70 10.87 1.97
CA PHE A 158 14.36 11.60 3.06
C PHE A 158 15.72 10.98 3.47
N GLN A 159 15.85 9.65 3.40
CA GLN A 159 17.08 8.96 3.77
C GLN A 159 18.20 9.13 2.72
N HIS A 160 17.86 9.04 1.43
CA HIS A 160 18.82 9.09 0.31
C HIS A 160 18.27 9.91 -0.87
N PRO A 161 18.11 11.24 -0.72
CA PRO A 161 17.55 12.09 -1.78
C PRO A 161 18.38 12.06 -3.08
N SER A 162 19.70 11.85 -3.00
CA SER A 162 20.57 11.79 -4.17
C SER A 162 20.30 10.60 -5.11
N LYS A 163 19.61 9.55 -4.64
CA LYS A 163 19.21 8.40 -5.47
C LYS A 163 17.95 8.67 -6.27
N ILE A 164 17.23 9.73 -5.97
CA ILE A 164 15.91 10.03 -6.54
C ILE A 164 16.01 11.24 -7.44
N ARG A 165 15.50 11.12 -8.65
CA ARG A 165 15.38 12.20 -9.63
C ARG A 165 14.08 12.97 -9.48
N ALA A 166 12.98 12.25 -9.24
CA ALA A 166 11.63 12.80 -9.06
C ALA A 166 10.69 11.79 -8.42
N LEU A 167 9.58 12.26 -7.86
CA LEU A 167 8.47 11.43 -7.42
C LEU A 167 7.21 11.71 -8.23
N ILE A 168 6.46 10.67 -8.54
CA ILE A 168 5.09 10.74 -9.06
C ILE A 168 4.20 9.99 -8.06
N LEU A 169 3.43 10.72 -7.27
CA LEU A 169 2.61 10.16 -6.20
C LEU A 169 1.13 10.16 -6.62
N ILE A 170 0.52 8.98 -6.58
CA ILE A 170 -0.85 8.74 -7.00
C ILE A 170 -1.69 8.47 -5.75
N ASP A 171 -2.63 9.34 -5.43
CA ASP A 171 -3.50 9.23 -4.25
C ASP A 171 -2.73 8.81 -2.97
N PRO A 172 -1.59 9.44 -2.64
CA PRO A 172 -0.69 8.95 -1.61
C PRO A 172 -1.34 8.96 -0.22
N ALA A 173 -1.26 7.83 0.50
CA ALA A 173 -1.75 7.70 1.86
C ALA A 173 -0.63 8.00 2.87
N LEU A 174 -0.42 9.28 3.15
CA LEU A 174 0.63 9.79 4.06
C LEU A 174 0.09 10.21 5.43
N GLY A 175 -1.22 10.11 5.66
CA GLY A 175 -1.88 10.48 6.91
C GLY A 175 -1.80 11.98 7.21
N LEU A 176 -1.84 12.86 6.21
CA LEU A 176 -1.60 14.31 6.35
C LEU A 176 -2.63 15.03 7.23
N ASP A 177 -3.87 14.56 7.24
CA ASP A 177 -4.98 15.16 8.00
C ASP A 177 -5.17 14.56 9.41
N GLY A 178 -4.32 13.60 9.78
CA GLY A 178 -4.37 13.01 11.12
C GLY A 178 -3.86 13.99 12.19
N PRO A 179 -4.38 13.93 13.43
CA PRO A 179 -3.85 14.74 14.52
C PRO A 179 -2.37 14.42 14.70
N GLN A 180 -1.56 15.47 14.85
CA GLN A 180 -0.18 15.29 15.31
C GLN A 180 -0.25 14.78 16.74
N THR A 181 0.29 13.60 16.97
CA THR A 181 0.32 12.97 18.29
C THR A 181 1.74 12.92 18.81
N ASP A 182 1.87 12.75 20.10
CA ASP A 182 3.14 12.54 20.82
C ASP A 182 3.85 11.20 20.49
N GLY A 183 3.41 10.50 19.43
CA GLY A 183 3.90 9.19 19.06
C GLY A 183 3.23 8.05 19.82
N SER A 184 2.21 8.32 20.64
CA SER A 184 1.47 7.26 21.32
C SER A 184 0.70 6.37 20.35
N ASP A 185 0.71 5.08 20.60
CA ASP A 185 -0.04 4.10 19.82
C ASP A 185 -1.55 4.40 19.82
N SER A 186 -2.19 4.24 18.67
CA SER A 186 -3.65 4.30 18.61
C SER A 186 -4.25 3.07 19.31
N THR A 187 -5.45 3.23 19.87
CA THR A 187 -6.18 2.08 20.45
C THR A 187 -6.33 0.92 19.44
N LEU A 188 -6.62 1.25 18.17
CA LEU A 188 -6.73 0.25 17.11
C LEU A 188 -5.38 -0.43 16.85
N GLN A 189 -4.29 0.29 16.80
CA GLN A 189 -2.95 -0.28 16.65
C GLN A 189 -2.65 -1.26 17.76
N THR A 190 -2.88 -0.87 19.03
CA THR A 190 -2.69 -1.74 20.19
C THR A 190 -3.51 -3.02 20.10
N VAL A 191 -4.79 -2.91 19.72
CA VAL A 191 -5.68 -4.07 19.53
C VAL A 191 -5.17 -4.99 18.42
N PHE A 192 -4.77 -4.46 17.27
CA PHE A 192 -4.30 -5.26 16.13
C PHE A 192 -2.86 -5.79 16.27
N ARG A 193 -2.09 -5.37 17.24
CA ARG A 193 -0.83 -6.03 17.62
C ARG A 193 -1.06 -7.45 18.18
N HIS A 194 -2.24 -7.76 18.69
CA HIS A 194 -2.58 -9.10 19.14
C HIS A 194 -2.92 -10.02 17.95
N ALA A 195 -2.05 -10.97 17.66
CA ALA A 195 -2.18 -11.90 16.53
C ALA A 195 -3.50 -12.70 16.54
N TRP A 196 -4.09 -12.96 17.69
CA TRP A 196 -5.39 -13.65 17.79
C TRP A 196 -6.57 -12.78 17.30
N ILE A 197 -6.37 -11.45 17.16
CA ILE A 197 -7.33 -10.52 16.53
C ILE A 197 -6.93 -10.27 15.07
N SER A 198 -5.69 -9.86 14.81
CA SER A 198 -5.27 -9.44 13.48
C SER A 198 -5.32 -10.58 12.45
N ARG A 199 -4.91 -11.81 12.81
CA ARG A 199 -4.90 -12.95 11.90
C ARG A 199 -6.28 -13.35 11.36
N PRO A 200 -7.31 -13.56 12.18
CA PRO A 200 -8.66 -13.86 11.65
C PRO A 200 -9.22 -12.73 10.79
N VAL A 201 -9.02 -11.47 11.20
CA VAL A 201 -9.48 -10.30 10.43
C VAL A 201 -8.82 -10.26 9.07
N THR A 202 -7.50 -10.41 8.99
CA THR A 202 -6.80 -10.41 7.69
C THR A 202 -7.12 -11.65 6.86
N ALA A 203 -7.34 -12.81 7.48
CA ALA A 203 -7.82 -14.01 6.78
C ALA A 203 -9.18 -13.79 6.09
N ILE A 204 -10.07 -12.99 6.69
CA ILE A 204 -11.34 -12.57 6.08
C ILE A 204 -11.07 -11.55 4.97
N LEU A 205 -10.30 -10.49 5.24
CA LEU A 205 -10.05 -9.42 4.27
C LEU A 205 -9.29 -9.90 3.02
N THR A 206 -8.44 -10.90 3.14
CA THR A 206 -7.73 -11.53 2.02
C THR A 206 -8.53 -12.64 1.34
N ASN A 207 -9.78 -12.88 1.74
CA ASN A 207 -10.62 -13.86 1.06
C ASN A 207 -10.92 -13.39 -0.37
N THR A 208 -10.54 -14.19 -1.35
CA THR A 208 -10.71 -13.88 -2.78
C THR A 208 -12.17 -13.62 -3.19
N HIS A 209 -13.15 -14.23 -2.51
CA HIS A 209 -14.56 -13.92 -2.74
C HIS A 209 -14.96 -12.48 -2.37
N LEU A 210 -14.20 -11.82 -1.50
CA LEU A 210 -14.45 -10.43 -1.09
C LEU A 210 -13.71 -9.41 -1.98
N THR A 211 -12.75 -9.82 -2.80
CA THR A 211 -11.90 -8.91 -3.57
C THR A 211 -12.71 -7.92 -4.42
N ALA A 212 -13.72 -8.40 -5.15
CA ALA A 212 -14.57 -7.52 -5.97
C ALA A 212 -15.34 -6.50 -5.12
N ALA A 213 -15.85 -6.91 -3.96
CA ALA A 213 -16.59 -6.02 -3.07
C ALA A 213 -15.67 -4.98 -2.41
N LEU A 214 -14.47 -5.39 -2.00
CA LEU A 214 -13.47 -4.50 -1.43
C LEU A 214 -12.95 -3.50 -2.47
N LEU A 215 -12.66 -3.95 -3.70
CA LEU A 215 -12.23 -3.08 -4.78
C LEU A 215 -13.31 -2.03 -5.10
N ARG A 216 -14.57 -2.45 -5.23
CA ARG A 216 -15.69 -1.51 -5.42
C ARG A 216 -15.86 -0.51 -4.29
N ARG A 217 -15.35 -0.79 -3.10
CA ARG A 217 -15.47 0.14 -1.96
C ARG A 217 -14.54 1.33 -2.08
N VAL A 218 -13.38 1.14 -2.70
CA VAL A 218 -12.33 2.17 -2.79
C VAL A 218 -12.38 2.98 -4.09
N ILE A 219 -13.03 2.47 -5.15
CA ILE A 219 -13.21 3.18 -6.43
C ILE A 219 -14.58 3.87 -6.50
N THR A 220 -14.69 4.90 -7.33
CA THR A 220 -15.95 5.62 -7.58
C THR A 220 -16.78 4.92 -8.63
N GLU A 221 -16.20 4.64 -9.79
CA GLU A 221 -16.84 3.94 -10.90
C GLU A 221 -16.88 2.42 -10.66
N LYS A 222 -17.92 1.93 -9.97
CA LYS A 222 -18.02 0.54 -9.47
C LYS A 222 -17.94 -0.54 -10.57
N ASN A 223 -18.35 -0.21 -11.80
CA ASN A 223 -18.27 -1.07 -12.98
C ASN A 223 -16.82 -1.31 -13.43
N GLN A 224 -15.90 -0.42 -13.09
CA GLN A 224 -14.47 -0.56 -13.39
C GLN A 224 -13.78 -1.64 -12.52
N ALA A 225 -14.43 -2.15 -11.47
CA ALA A 225 -14.00 -3.39 -10.83
C ALA A 225 -14.28 -4.61 -11.73
N THR A 226 -13.67 -4.61 -12.90
CA THR A 226 -13.85 -5.66 -13.92
C THR A 226 -13.32 -7.00 -13.43
N PRO A 227 -13.78 -8.12 -14.01
CA PRO A 227 -13.24 -9.45 -13.67
C PRO A 227 -11.72 -9.56 -13.88
N GLU A 228 -11.14 -8.79 -14.79
CA GLU A 228 -9.69 -8.75 -15.04
C GLU A 228 -8.96 -8.12 -13.85
N TRP A 229 -9.36 -6.91 -13.44
CA TRP A 229 -8.78 -6.24 -12.26
C TRP A 229 -8.95 -7.08 -10.99
N VAL A 230 -10.15 -7.66 -10.79
CA VAL A 230 -10.39 -8.54 -9.64
C VAL A 230 -9.43 -9.72 -9.65
N ARG A 231 -9.23 -10.41 -10.78
CA ARG A 231 -8.27 -11.52 -10.90
C ARG A 231 -6.84 -11.07 -10.63
N LEU A 232 -6.42 -9.89 -11.12
CA LEU A 232 -5.08 -9.35 -10.85
C LEU A 232 -4.85 -9.17 -9.35
N TYR A 233 -5.79 -8.56 -8.64
CA TYR A 233 -5.68 -8.40 -7.18
C TYR A 233 -5.75 -9.73 -6.42
N GLN A 234 -6.42 -10.75 -6.95
CA GLN A 234 -6.53 -12.05 -6.32
C GLN A 234 -5.26 -12.90 -6.41
N GLN A 235 -4.43 -12.71 -7.45
CA GLN A 235 -3.28 -13.57 -7.70
C GLN A 235 -2.37 -13.75 -6.48
N PRO A 236 -1.86 -12.69 -5.81
CA PRO A 236 -0.98 -12.88 -4.66
C PRO A 236 -1.71 -13.33 -3.39
N LEU A 237 -3.05 -13.28 -3.35
CA LEU A 237 -3.82 -13.69 -2.16
C LEU A 237 -3.85 -15.20 -1.94
N SER A 238 -3.45 -15.99 -2.94
CA SER A 238 -3.34 -17.46 -2.85
C SER A 238 -1.96 -17.95 -2.41
N LEU A 239 -1.01 -17.03 -2.21
CA LEU A 239 0.37 -17.36 -1.85
C LEU A 239 0.53 -17.65 -0.36
N GLN A 240 1.40 -18.60 -0.02
CA GLN A 240 1.67 -19.01 1.36
C GLN A 240 2.01 -17.83 2.25
N GLY A 241 1.34 -17.75 3.41
CA GLY A 241 1.59 -16.78 4.46
C GLY A 241 1.12 -15.35 4.16
N THR A 242 0.30 -15.12 3.11
CA THR A 242 -0.18 -13.77 2.75
C THR A 242 -1.00 -13.15 3.88
N SER A 243 -2.01 -13.83 4.40
CA SER A 243 -2.83 -13.29 5.50
C SER A 243 -2.02 -13.07 6.77
N LYS A 244 -1.03 -13.94 7.06
CA LYS A 244 -0.12 -13.77 8.20
C LYS A 244 0.73 -12.50 8.03
N ALA A 245 1.39 -12.32 6.89
CA ALA A 245 2.24 -11.17 6.62
C ALA A 245 1.45 -9.84 6.67
N ILE A 246 0.23 -9.82 6.11
CA ILE A 246 -0.67 -8.66 6.20
C ILE A 246 -1.12 -8.42 7.65
N SER A 247 -1.33 -9.47 8.46
CA SER A 247 -1.68 -9.29 9.88
C SER A 247 -0.56 -8.68 10.72
N GLU A 248 0.68 -8.91 10.36
CA GLU A 248 1.85 -8.32 10.99
C GLU A 248 2.07 -6.86 10.53
N TRP A 249 1.71 -6.53 9.29
CA TRP A 249 1.77 -5.18 8.75
C TRP A 249 0.62 -4.28 9.25
N LEU A 250 -0.56 -4.83 9.53
CA LEU A 250 -1.77 -4.07 9.85
C LEU A 250 -1.58 -3.08 11.03
N PRO A 251 -0.90 -3.40 12.13
CA PRO A 251 -0.61 -2.43 13.18
C PRO A 251 0.19 -1.22 12.72
N GLU A 252 1.08 -1.40 11.74
CA GLU A 252 1.95 -0.32 11.24
C GLU A 252 1.15 0.71 10.42
N VAL A 253 0.17 0.27 9.62
CA VAL A 253 -0.69 1.19 8.87
C VAL A 253 -1.67 1.95 9.78
N LEU A 254 -1.98 1.37 10.95
CA LEU A 254 -2.82 2.00 11.97
C LEU A 254 -2.02 2.87 12.95
N SER A 255 -0.68 2.93 12.79
CA SER A 255 0.17 3.73 13.65
C SER A 255 -0.11 5.22 13.43
N ARG A 256 -0.01 5.99 14.52
CA ARG A 256 -0.11 7.43 14.48
C ARG A 256 1.24 8.03 14.04
N ARG A 257 1.20 9.31 13.62
CA ARG A 257 2.40 10.06 13.26
C ARG A 257 3.38 10.16 14.43
N GLY A 258 4.66 10.33 14.10
CA GLY A 258 5.73 10.64 15.06
C GLY A 258 6.86 9.62 15.12
N HIS A 259 6.78 8.51 14.37
CA HIS A 259 7.79 7.45 14.38
C HIS A 259 8.62 7.35 13.10
N ALA A 260 8.31 8.14 12.06
CA ALA A 260 8.96 8.09 10.77
C ALA A 260 9.37 9.49 10.29
N ALA A 261 10.37 9.60 9.43
CA ALA A 261 10.81 10.89 8.87
C ALA A 261 9.68 11.55 8.05
N SER A 262 8.88 10.74 7.34
CA SER A 262 7.70 11.19 6.59
C SER A 262 6.57 11.75 7.46
N ASP A 263 6.63 11.59 8.78
CA ASP A 263 5.67 12.19 9.71
C ASP A 263 6.01 13.66 10.04
N ASN A 264 7.23 14.10 9.72
CA ASN A 264 7.66 15.50 9.88
C ASN A 264 7.28 16.34 8.66
N LEU A 265 6.17 17.09 8.76
CA LEU A 265 5.66 17.89 7.65
C LEU A 265 6.64 18.97 7.16
N SER A 266 7.47 19.53 8.03
CA SER A 266 8.46 20.54 7.61
C SER A 266 9.57 19.98 6.73
N ALA A 267 9.82 18.66 6.78
CA ALA A 267 10.81 18.02 5.93
C ALA A 267 10.38 17.96 4.45
N TYR A 268 9.09 18.05 4.15
CA TYR A 268 8.59 17.98 2.78
C TYR A 268 9.12 19.11 1.89
N ALA A 269 9.27 20.32 2.44
CA ALA A 269 9.82 21.47 1.73
C ALA A 269 11.33 21.33 1.42
N THR A 270 12.02 20.37 2.03
CA THR A 270 13.47 20.17 1.83
C THR A 270 13.83 19.18 0.73
N LEU A 271 12.83 18.56 0.08
CA LEU A 271 13.09 17.63 -1.02
C LEU A 271 13.72 18.38 -2.21
N PRO A 272 14.89 17.93 -2.72
CA PRO A 272 15.66 18.68 -3.72
C PRO A 272 15.28 18.32 -5.17
N PHE A 273 14.12 17.70 -5.40
CA PHE A 273 13.65 17.23 -6.69
C PHE A 273 12.15 17.43 -6.85
N PRO A 274 11.61 17.49 -8.08
CA PRO A 274 10.19 17.69 -8.33
C PRO A 274 9.33 16.53 -7.88
N VAL A 275 8.12 16.86 -7.37
CA VAL A 275 7.10 15.90 -6.99
C VAL A 275 5.84 16.17 -7.80
N LYS A 276 5.43 15.21 -8.62
CA LYS A 276 4.17 15.25 -9.38
C LYS A 276 3.09 14.51 -8.60
N LEU A 277 1.97 15.15 -8.35
CA LEU A 277 0.81 14.57 -7.67
C LEU A 277 -0.27 14.29 -8.72
N ILE A 278 -0.78 13.05 -8.74
CA ILE A 278 -1.93 12.64 -9.54
C ILE A 278 -3.01 12.19 -8.57
N TRP A 279 -4.21 12.74 -8.69
CA TRP A 279 -5.25 12.52 -7.69
C TRP A 279 -6.61 12.27 -8.31
N GLY A 280 -7.34 11.26 -7.80
CA GLY A 280 -8.74 11.06 -8.15
C GLY A 280 -9.64 12.15 -7.55
N GLU A 281 -10.48 12.79 -8.38
CA GLU A 281 -11.35 13.90 -7.96
C GLU A 281 -12.26 13.54 -6.79
N THR A 282 -12.75 12.30 -6.80
CA THR A 282 -13.77 11.80 -5.87
C THR A 282 -13.21 10.75 -4.89
N ASP A 283 -11.89 10.76 -4.67
CA ASP A 283 -11.24 9.84 -3.73
C ASP A 283 -11.78 10.04 -2.30
N THR A 284 -12.35 8.96 -1.75
CA THR A 284 -12.91 8.92 -0.39
C THR A 284 -11.96 8.26 0.63
N ILE A 285 -10.85 7.71 0.18
CA ILE A 285 -9.83 7.09 1.04
C ILE A 285 -8.77 8.12 1.43
N THR A 286 -8.21 8.81 0.43
CA THR A 286 -7.34 9.97 0.61
C THR A 286 -7.99 11.15 -0.12
N PRO A 287 -8.86 11.94 0.54
CA PRO A 287 -9.59 13.01 -0.11
C PRO A 287 -8.67 14.02 -0.80
N LEU A 288 -9.13 14.59 -1.92
CA LEU A 288 -8.38 15.58 -2.72
C LEU A 288 -7.84 16.77 -1.90
N SER A 289 -8.48 17.09 -0.76
CA SER A 289 -7.97 18.07 0.20
C SER A 289 -6.56 17.74 0.70
N GLN A 290 -6.23 16.45 0.88
CA GLN A 290 -4.89 16.01 1.25
C GLN A 290 -3.88 16.29 0.12
N GLY A 291 -4.29 16.12 -1.15
CA GLY A 291 -3.47 16.45 -2.31
C GLY A 291 -3.12 17.93 -2.38
N LYS A 292 -4.11 18.79 -2.15
CA LYS A 292 -3.91 20.24 -2.07
C LYS A 292 -3.02 20.63 -0.89
N HIS A 293 -3.19 19.98 0.26
CA HIS A 293 -2.34 20.20 1.43
C HIS A 293 -0.91 19.71 1.16
N LEU A 294 -0.73 18.51 0.59
CA LEU A 294 0.59 18.01 0.23
C LEU A 294 1.32 18.93 -0.76
N GLN A 295 0.60 19.46 -1.75
CA GLN A 295 1.16 20.44 -2.70
C GLN A 295 1.68 21.69 -2.00
N GLN A 296 1.02 22.16 -0.96
CA GLN A 296 1.46 23.33 -0.17
C GLN A 296 2.71 23.05 0.68
N LEU A 297 2.92 21.80 1.08
CA LEU A 297 4.08 21.39 1.87
C LEU A 297 5.36 21.21 1.03
N LEU A 298 5.22 20.94 -0.27
CA LEU A 298 6.31 20.66 -1.20
C LEU A 298 6.80 21.92 -1.89
N ALA A 299 8.13 22.13 -1.97
CA ALA A 299 8.71 23.32 -2.60
C ALA A 299 8.55 23.32 -4.13
N ASP A 300 8.72 22.15 -4.78
CA ASP A 300 8.55 21.97 -6.22
C ASP A 300 7.55 20.84 -6.49
N SER A 301 6.29 21.21 -6.75
CA SER A 301 5.24 20.24 -7.00
C SER A 301 4.18 20.74 -7.96
N SER A 302 3.52 19.78 -8.62
CA SER A 302 2.33 20.01 -9.41
C SER A 302 1.26 18.97 -9.06
N LEU A 303 -0.01 19.37 -9.12
CA LEU A 303 -1.16 18.50 -8.86
C LEU A 303 -2.04 18.41 -10.11
N VAL A 304 -2.24 17.20 -10.60
CA VAL A 304 -3.19 16.89 -11.67
C VAL A 304 -4.34 16.06 -11.08
N VAL A 305 -5.56 16.48 -11.33
CA VAL A 305 -6.77 15.81 -10.85
C VAL A 305 -7.39 15.02 -11.99
N ILE A 306 -7.64 13.73 -11.78
CA ILE A 306 -8.35 12.85 -12.71
C ILE A 306 -9.84 12.94 -12.40
N PRO A 307 -10.66 13.52 -13.30
CA PRO A 307 -12.09 13.68 -13.05
C PRO A 307 -12.79 12.32 -12.94
N ARG A 308 -13.83 12.27 -12.10
CA ARG A 308 -14.67 11.09 -11.84
C ARG A 308 -13.95 9.89 -11.23
N ALA A 309 -12.64 9.89 -11.09
CA ALA A 309 -11.89 8.81 -10.46
C ALA A 309 -11.90 8.91 -8.93
N GLY A 310 -11.97 7.76 -8.27
CA GLY A 310 -11.73 7.59 -6.82
C GLY A 310 -10.27 7.25 -6.52
N HIS A 311 -10.05 6.30 -5.60
CA HIS A 311 -8.72 5.94 -5.09
C HIS A 311 -7.86 5.09 -6.04
N GLY A 312 -8.30 4.84 -7.25
CA GLY A 312 -7.60 4.04 -8.25
C GLY A 312 -7.71 4.65 -9.64
N PRO A 313 -7.22 5.88 -9.90
CA PRO A 313 -7.39 6.54 -11.19
C PRO A 313 -6.79 5.73 -12.36
N PHE A 314 -5.73 4.97 -12.13
CA PHE A 314 -5.14 4.06 -13.11
C PHE A 314 -6.06 2.88 -13.49
N LEU A 315 -7.03 2.55 -12.62
CA LEU A 315 -8.02 1.51 -12.84
C LEU A 315 -9.33 2.09 -13.40
N GLU A 316 -9.72 3.28 -12.92
CA GLU A 316 -11.01 3.89 -13.20
C GLU A 316 -11.03 4.66 -14.53
N GLU A 317 -9.96 5.40 -14.83
CA GLU A 317 -9.79 6.19 -16.06
C GLU A 317 -8.43 5.86 -16.71
N PRO A 318 -8.21 4.60 -17.17
CA PRO A 318 -6.89 4.10 -17.53
C PRO A 318 -6.23 4.84 -18.69
N ASP A 319 -7.01 5.33 -19.67
CA ASP A 319 -6.47 6.05 -20.83
C ASP A 319 -6.01 7.44 -20.41
N LEU A 320 -6.86 8.18 -19.70
CA LEU A 320 -6.51 9.51 -19.19
C LEU A 320 -5.34 9.44 -18.20
N PHE A 321 -5.33 8.43 -17.33
CA PHE A 321 -4.21 8.24 -16.40
C PHE A 321 -2.90 7.97 -17.15
N GLU A 322 -2.93 7.17 -18.22
CA GLU A 322 -1.75 6.90 -19.05
C GLU A 322 -1.21 8.18 -19.70
N GLU A 323 -2.08 9.04 -20.23
CA GLU A 323 -1.69 10.34 -20.79
C GLU A 323 -1.07 11.26 -19.74
N VAL A 324 -1.69 11.35 -18.55
CA VAL A 324 -1.18 12.17 -17.44
C VAL A 324 0.15 11.65 -16.93
N LEU A 325 0.31 10.34 -16.78
CA LEU A 325 1.59 9.73 -16.38
C LEU A 325 2.67 9.99 -17.43
N ALA A 326 2.35 9.84 -18.72
CA ALA A 326 3.28 10.11 -19.81
C ALA A 326 3.72 11.58 -19.83
N ALA A 327 2.78 12.52 -19.64
CA ALA A 327 3.10 13.95 -19.55
C ALA A 327 3.98 14.26 -18.34
N ALA A 328 3.68 13.66 -17.17
CA ALA A 328 4.49 13.81 -15.97
C ALA A 328 5.93 13.30 -16.19
N LEU A 329 6.11 12.12 -16.79
CA LEU A 329 7.43 11.56 -17.11
C LEU A 329 8.20 12.41 -18.14
N SER A 330 7.52 12.90 -19.17
CA SER A 330 8.16 13.71 -20.23
C SER A 330 8.57 15.10 -19.75
N SER A 331 8.07 15.57 -18.61
CA SER A 331 8.42 16.86 -18.00
C SER A 331 9.63 16.78 -17.06
N LEU A 332 10.20 15.61 -16.86
CA LEU A 332 11.35 15.34 -15.97
C LEU A 332 12.64 15.20 -16.77
#